data_27ff8145e9b68ca3792a738ec7d0849b
#
_entry.id   27ff8145e9b68ca3792a738ec7d0849b
#
_cell.length_a   1.000
_cell.length_b   1.000
_cell.length_c   1.000
_cell.angle_alpha   90.00
_cell.angle_beta   90.00
_cell.angle_gamma   90.00
#
_symmetry.space_group_name_H-M   'P 1'
#
loop_
_entity.id
_entity.type
_entity.pdbx_description
1 polymer ?
#
loop_
_entity_poly.entity_id
_entity_poly.type
_entity_poly.pdbx_seq_one_letter_code
_entity_poly.pdbx_strand_id
1 'polypeptide(L)'
;NYYAYDDGSAEAAYGLNANGAKLAYRFNINTTDTLRAIDIHFSQVMEDVTEEFFYLTVWSSLDPETIVYQQSFQTPYYEDSLNKFHTYLLDDQLILNGTFYIGWVQTSSEMLNVGFDKNNDASSQLYYNASGTWLNSIIDGAVMMRPLFGDTIFPYVGIDENQSFVIDQNDFILFPNPTSNKFYITTNNQYNQNTIGEINVEL
;
A
#
# COMPACT_ATOMS: atom_id res chain seq x y z
N ASN A 1 -5.89 0.90 -10.74
CA ASN A 1 -5.71 -0.50 -11.16
C ASN A 1 -4.72 -1.19 -10.22
N TYR A 2 -4.94 -2.47 -9.92
CA TYR A 2 -3.98 -3.30 -9.18
C TYR A 2 -3.87 -4.69 -9.83
N TYR A 3 -2.79 -5.39 -9.51
CA TYR A 3 -2.62 -6.80 -9.85
C TYR A 3 -2.56 -7.61 -8.55
N ALA A 4 -3.16 -8.79 -8.55
CA ALA A 4 -3.20 -9.68 -7.40
C ALA A 4 -3.09 -11.14 -7.85
N TYR A 5 -2.49 -11.97 -7.01
CA TYR A 5 -2.52 -13.42 -7.10
C TYR A 5 -3.34 -14.04 -5.97
N ASP A 6 -3.53 -13.29 -4.86
CA ASP A 6 -4.36 -13.67 -3.71
C ASP A 6 -5.84 -13.38 -3.95
N ASP A 7 -6.73 -14.06 -3.26
CA ASP A 7 -8.19 -13.84 -3.30
C ASP A 7 -8.69 -12.77 -2.30
N GLY A 8 -7.78 -12.20 -1.50
CA GLY A 8 -8.10 -11.20 -0.49
C GLY A 8 -8.37 -11.78 0.89
N SER A 9 -8.14 -13.07 1.10
CA SER A 9 -8.21 -13.70 2.43
C SER A 9 -6.88 -14.36 2.81
N ALA A 10 -6.52 -14.30 4.09
CA ALA A 10 -5.32 -14.91 4.63
C ALA A 10 -5.70 -16.11 5.50
N GLU A 11 -5.27 -17.32 5.11
CA GLU A 11 -5.39 -18.54 5.93
C GLU A 11 -4.15 -18.77 6.78
N ALA A 12 -3.04 -18.11 6.45
CA ALA A 12 -1.77 -18.20 7.14
C ALA A 12 -1.01 -16.87 7.08
N ALA A 13 0.22 -16.89 7.57
CA ALA A 13 1.16 -15.80 7.40
C ALA A 13 2.50 -16.33 6.86
N TYR A 14 3.18 -15.50 6.08
CA TYR A 14 4.49 -15.78 5.52
C TYR A 14 5.50 -14.73 6.02
N GLY A 15 6.59 -15.18 6.59
CA GLY A 15 7.64 -14.30 7.11
C GLY A 15 9.02 -14.92 6.98
N LEU A 16 10.06 -14.08 7.04
CA LEU A 16 11.47 -14.48 7.01
C LEU A 16 12.11 -14.14 8.35
N ASN A 17 12.89 -15.08 8.89
CA ASN A 17 13.61 -14.89 10.15
C ASN A 17 15.10 -14.78 9.86
N ALA A 18 15.51 -13.64 9.33
CA ALA A 18 16.93 -13.30 9.17
C ALA A 18 17.09 -11.78 8.98
N ASN A 19 18.09 -11.21 9.63
CA ASN A 19 18.45 -9.82 9.44
C ASN A 19 18.92 -9.59 8.00
N GLY A 20 18.39 -8.55 7.34
CA GLY A 20 18.67 -8.23 5.94
C GLY A 20 18.00 -9.18 4.95
N ALA A 21 17.08 -10.05 5.42
CA ALA A 21 16.33 -10.89 4.51
C ALA A 21 15.45 -10.04 3.57
N LYS A 22 15.26 -10.56 2.37
CA LYS A 22 14.51 -9.89 1.31
C LYS A 22 13.38 -10.78 0.84
N LEU A 23 12.20 -10.20 0.64
CA LEU A 23 11.07 -10.83 -0.02
C LEU A 23 10.81 -10.08 -1.34
N ALA A 24 10.58 -10.82 -2.40
CA ALA A 24 10.28 -10.25 -3.70
C ALA A 24 9.17 -11.03 -4.41
N TYR A 25 8.15 -10.34 -4.85
CA TYR A 25 6.99 -10.91 -5.54
C TYR A 25 6.96 -10.41 -6.97
N ARG A 26 7.01 -11.34 -7.93
CA ARG A 26 7.13 -11.06 -9.36
C ARG A 26 5.79 -10.75 -9.98
N PHE A 27 5.74 -9.68 -10.75
CA PHE A 27 4.62 -9.31 -11.61
C PHE A 27 5.11 -9.05 -13.04
N ASN A 28 4.19 -9.11 -13.99
CA ASN A 28 4.46 -8.76 -15.38
C ASN A 28 3.31 -7.93 -15.94
N ILE A 29 3.64 -6.78 -16.51
CA ILE A 29 2.68 -5.90 -17.17
C ILE A 29 2.99 -5.81 -18.67
N ASN A 30 1.96 -5.83 -19.50
CA ASN A 30 2.12 -5.83 -20.96
C ASN A 30 2.18 -4.43 -21.57
N THR A 31 1.84 -3.41 -20.79
CA THR A 31 1.84 -2.00 -21.20
C THR A 31 2.56 -1.18 -20.15
N THR A 32 3.25 -0.12 -20.58
CA THR A 32 3.87 0.82 -19.67
C THR A 32 2.81 1.47 -18.78
N ASP A 33 3.01 1.44 -17.46
CA ASP A 33 2.13 2.06 -16.49
C ASP A 33 2.94 2.60 -15.30
N THR A 34 2.32 3.43 -14.48
CA THR A 34 2.99 4.09 -13.36
C THR A 34 2.59 3.44 -12.05
N LEU A 35 3.57 2.80 -11.38
CA LEU A 35 3.40 2.29 -10.02
C LEU A 35 3.34 3.46 -9.05
N ARG A 36 2.29 3.50 -8.22
CA ARG A 36 2.01 4.59 -7.27
C ARG A 36 2.10 4.17 -5.83
N ALA A 37 1.77 2.92 -5.57
CA ALA A 37 1.74 2.38 -4.22
C ALA A 37 1.87 0.86 -4.26
N ILE A 38 2.06 0.30 -3.07
CA ILE A 38 2.01 -1.14 -2.83
C ILE A 38 1.09 -1.38 -1.64
N ASP A 39 0.04 -2.16 -1.87
CA ASP A 39 -0.82 -2.65 -0.80
C ASP A 39 -0.20 -3.88 -0.17
N ILE A 40 -0.07 -3.91 1.13
CA ILE A 40 0.41 -5.06 1.91
C ILE A 40 -0.54 -5.31 3.07
N HIS A 41 -0.96 -6.56 3.23
CA HIS A 41 -1.67 -6.99 4.43
C HIS A 41 -0.68 -7.65 5.39
N PHE A 42 -0.23 -6.92 6.41
CA PHE A 42 0.53 -7.51 7.50
C PHE A 42 -0.40 -8.17 8.51
N SER A 43 -0.03 -9.38 8.95
CA SER A 43 -0.77 -10.16 9.93
C SER A 43 -0.03 -10.20 11.27
N GLN A 44 -0.68 -9.77 12.34
CA GLN A 44 -0.14 -9.90 13.68
C GLN A 44 -0.33 -11.33 14.20
N VAL A 45 0.59 -12.23 13.84
CA VAL A 45 0.46 -13.67 14.15
C VAL A 45 1.27 -14.09 15.37
N MET A 46 2.40 -13.46 15.65
CA MET A 46 3.32 -13.82 16.73
C MET A 46 3.61 -12.64 17.64
N GLU A 47 4.44 -11.74 17.20
CA GLU A 47 4.88 -10.57 17.93
C GLU A 47 4.39 -9.30 17.25
N ASP A 48 4.32 -8.20 18.00
CA ASP A 48 4.06 -6.89 17.45
C ASP A 48 5.36 -6.36 16.83
N VAL A 49 5.35 -6.17 15.52
CA VAL A 49 6.50 -5.68 14.76
C VAL A 49 6.27 -4.27 14.16
N THR A 50 5.33 -3.52 14.70
CA THR A 50 5.03 -2.15 14.23
C THR A 50 6.18 -1.17 14.41
N GLU A 51 7.13 -1.48 15.28
CA GLU A 51 8.35 -0.69 15.49
C GLU A 51 9.54 -1.17 14.61
N GLU A 52 9.38 -2.28 13.88
CA GLU A 52 10.41 -2.83 13.02
C GLU A 52 10.42 -2.14 11.66
N PHE A 53 11.59 -1.68 11.23
CA PHE A 53 11.72 -0.99 9.96
C PHE A 53 12.03 -1.95 8.82
N PHE A 54 11.49 -1.63 7.65
CA PHE A 54 11.88 -2.27 6.41
C PHE A 54 12.07 -1.23 5.28
N TYR A 55 12.78 -1.66 4.23
CA TYR A 55 12.88 -0.89 3.00
C TYR A 55 11.88 -1.44 2.00
N LEU A 56 10.86 -0.66 1.67
CA LEU A 56 9.95 -0.99 0.57
C LEU A 56 10.75 -0.92 -0.73
N THR A 57 10.80 -2.01 -1.48
CA THR A 57 11.75 -2.13 -2.58
C THR A 57 11.09 -2.66 -3.85
N VAL A 58 11.48 -2.10 -4.98
CA VAL A 58 11.12 -2.59 -6.32
C VAL A 58 12.38 -2.95 -7.09
N TRP A 59 12.40 -4.15 -7.65
CA TRP A 59 13.51 -4.63 -8.49
C TRP A 59 13.04 -4.82 -9.94
N SER A 60 13.93 -4.57 -10.89
CA SER A 60 13.75 -4.96 -12.29
C SER A 60 14.32 -6.35 -12.58
N SER A 61 15.26 -6.82 -11.76
CA SER A 61 15.89 -8.14 -11.87
C SER A 61 16.38 -8.61 -10.50
N LEU A 62 16.34 -9.92 -10.27
CA LEU A 62 16.92 -10.55 -9.07
C LEU A 62 18.30 -11.18 -9.34
N ASP A 63 18.62 -11.46 -10.62
CA ASP A 63 19.94 -11.97 -11.02
C ASP A 63 20.33 -11.41 -12.41
N PRO A 64 21.29 -10.46 -12.50
CA PRO A 64 21.87 -9.75 -11.38
C PRO A 64 20.85 -8.87 -10.66
N GLU A 65 20.96 -8.77 -9.33
CA GLU A 65 20.04 -7.98 -8.52
C GLU A 65 20.10 -6.49 -8.92
N THR A 66 18.96 -5.95 -9.33
CA THR A 66 18.85 -4.57 -9.78
C THR A 66 17.65 -3.90 -9.12
N ILE A 67 17.92 -3.04 -8.13
CA ILE A 67 16.92 -2.21 -7.46
C ILE A 67 16.65 -0.98 -8.34
N VAL A 68 15.37 -0.73 -8.64
CA VAL A 68 14.92 0.47 -9.39
C VAL A 68 14.22 1.49 -8.50
N TYR A 69 13.78 1.07 -7.31
CA TYR A 69 13.20 1.95 -6.30
C TYR A 69 13.39 1.35 -4.91
N GLN A 70 13.68 2.21 -3.93
CA GLN A 70 13.74 1.82 -2.53
C GLN A 70 13.36 2.98 -1.63
N GLN A 71 12.39 2.75 -0.76
CA GLN A 71 11.89 3.72 0.22
C GLN A 71 12.20 3.23 1.63
N SER A 72 12.84 4.09 2.42
CA SER A 72 13.34 3.77 3.75
C SER A 72 12.27 3.96 4.83
N PHE A 73 12.51 3.38 6.00
CA PHE A 73 11.76 3.61 7.24
C PHE A 73 10.26 3.32 7.16
N GLN A 74 9.87 2.33 6.35
CA GLN A 74 8.51 1.83 6.43
C GLN A 74 8.39 0.87 7.61
N THR A 75 7.24 0.86 8.27
CA THR A 75 6.93 -0.10 9.35
C THR A 75 5.69 -0.91 8.99
N PRO A 76 5.57 -2.16 9.47
CA PRO A 76 4.32 -2.89 9.34
C PRO A 76 3.16 -2.16 9.99
N TYR A 77 2.05 -2.07 9.30
CA TYR A 77 0.83 -1.49 9.83
C TYR A 77 -0.29 -2.53 9.83
N TYR A 78 -0.95 -2.68 10.98
CA TYR A 78 -2.07 -3.59 11.16
C TYR A 78 -3.38 -2.81 11.05
N GLU A 79 -4.14 -3.08 10.01
CA GLU A 79 -5.45 -2.47 9.82
C GLU A 79 -6.50 -3.06 10.79
N ASP A 80 -7.48 -2.27 11.17
CA ASP A 80 -8.49 -2.64 12.17
C ASP A 80 -9.45 -3.76 11.73
N SER A 81 -9.40 -4.17 10.47
CA SER A 81 -10.31 -5.13 9.88
C SER A 81 -9.57 -6.34 9.33
N LEU A 82 -10.23 -7.51 9.41
CA LEU A 82 -9.73 -8.75 8.88
C LEU A 82 -9.40 -8.62 7.38
N ASN A 83 -8.23 -9.11 6.98
CA ASN A 83 -7.78 -9.16 5.59
C ASN A 83 -7.68 -7.79 4.88
N LYS A 84 -7.62 -6.70 5.63
CA LYS A 84 -7.51 -5.37 5.06
C LYS A 84 -6.05 -5.02 4.75
N PHE A 85 -5.83 -4.45 3.58
CA PHE A 85 -4.52 -4.01 3.14
C PHE A 85 -4.23 -2.60 3.65
N HIS A 86 -2.98 -2.38 4.04
CA HIS A 86 -2.43 -1.04 4.20
C HIS A 86 -1.73 -0.60 2.93
N THR A 87 -1.98 0.64 2.51
CA THR A 87 -1.43 1.21 1.28
C THR A 87 -0.14 1.99 1.57
N TYR A 88 0.99 1.49 1.10
CA TYR A 88 2.27 2.18 1.13
C TYR A 88 2.42 3.00 -0.14
N LEU A 89 2.23 4.31 -0.02
CA LEU A 89 2.43 5.23 -1.16
C LEU A 89 3.93 5.34 -1.48
N LEU A 90 4.28 5.35 -2.75
CA LEU A 90 5.64 5.64 -3.18
C LEU A 90 5.90 7.16 -3.13
N ASP A 91 7.04 7.55 -2.57
CA ASP A 91 7.48 8.95 -2.53
C ASP A 91 7.68 9.51 -3.95
N ASP A 92 8.22 8.68 -4.85
CA ASP A 92 8.40 8.99 -6.25
C ASP A 92 7.62 8.05 -7.16
N GLN A 93 7.11 8.58 -8.26
CA GLN A 93 6.41 7.80 -9.28
C GLN A 93 7.38 6.91 -10.05
N LEU A 94 7.06 5.64 -10.18
CA LEU A 94 7.88 4.67 -10.89
C LEU A 94 7.19 4.17 -12.16
N ILE A 95 7.74 4.52 -13.32
CA ILE A 95 7.24 4.02 -14.60
C ILE A 95 7.83 2.63 -14.86
N LEU A 96 6.96 1.63 -15.02
CA LEU A 96 7.34 0.25 -15.24
C LEU A 96 6.78 -0.30 -16.55
N ASN A 97 7.46 -1.32 -17.08
CA ASN A 97 7.04 -2.12 -18.22
C ASN A 97 7.65 -3.53 -18.13
N GLY A 98 6.90 -4.54 -18.52
CA GLY A 98 7.38 -5.93 -18.49
C GLY A 98 7.43 -6.51 -17.08
N THR A 99 8.48 -7.30 -16.80
CA THR A 99 8.66 -7.97 -15.51
C THR A 99 9.32 -7.07 -14.48
N PHE A 100 8.75 -7.06 -13.29
CA PHE A 100 9.30 -6.38 -12.11
C PHE A 100 8.95 -7.17 -10.85
N TYR A 101 9.57 -6.79 -9.73
CA TYR A 101 9.33 -7.42 -8.43
C TYR A 101 9.06 -6.32 -7.41
N ILE A 102 8.08 -6.53 -6.55
CA ILE A 102 7.80 -5.68 -5.38
C ILE A 102 8.06 -6.46 -4.11
N GLY A 103 8.40 -5.78 -3.03
CA GLY A 103 8.60 -6.41 -1.75
C GLY A 103 9.40 -5.55 -0.79
N TRP A 104 10.20 -6.18 0.05
CA TRP A 104 10.96 -5.46 1.06
C TRP A 104 12.31 -6.07 1.36
N VAL A 105 13.16 -5.27 1.99
CA VAL A 105 14.38 -5.69 2.69
C VAL A 105 14.16 -5.39 4.17
N GLN A 106 14.15 -6.40 5.03
CA GLN A 106 14.00 -6.20 6.46
C GLN A 106 15.31 -5.81 7.14
N THR A 107 15.23 -5.06 8.23
CA THR A 107 16.39 -4.52 8.96
C THR A 107 16.72 -5.28 10.23
N SER A 108 15.87 -6.21 10.63
CA SER A 108 16.03 -7.06 11.81
C SER A 108 15.77 -8.53 11.47
N SER A 109 15.92 -9.42 12.44
CA SER A 109 15.55 -10.83 12.32
C SER A 109 14.09 -11.10 12.63
N GLU A 110 13.36 -10.08 13.09
CA GLU A 110 11.94 -10.24 13.41
C GLU A 110 11.10 -10.49 12.15
N MET A 111 10.17 -11.42 12.25
CA MET A 111 9.38 -11.86 11.11
C MET A 111 8.31 -10.81 10.74
N LEU A 112 8.51 -10.12 9.63
CA LEU A 112 7.47 -9.29 9.03
C LEU A 112 6.43 -10.21 8.37
N ASN A 113 5.43 -10.60 9.14
CA ASN A 113 4.43 -11.58 8.73
C ASN A 113 3.42 -10.96 7.77
N VAL A 114 3.52 -11.26 6.48
CA VAL A 114 2.51 -10.90 5.47
C VAL A 114 1.42 -11.97 5.42
N GLY A 115 0.17 -11.56 5.22
CA GLY A 115 -0.94 -12.47 4.99
C GLY A 115 -0.66 -13.43 3.83
N PHE A 116 -1.04 -14.68 4.00
CA PHE A 116 -0.75 -15.75 3.06
C PHE A 116 -2.03 -16.52 2.72
N ASP A 117 -2.46 -16.37 1.49
CA ASP A 117 -3.58 -17.08 0.89
C ASP A 117 -3.11 -18.49 0.47
N LYS A 118 -3.73 -19.50 1.03
CA LYS A 118 -3.45 -20.92 0.71
C LYS A 118 -4.39 -21.51 -0.33
N ASN A 119 -5.39 -20.75 -0.78
CA ASN A 119 -6.35 -21.19 -1.77
C ASN A 119 -5.83 -21.00 -3.20
N ASN A 120 -4.97 -19.98 -3.38
CA ASN A 120 -4.36 -19.65 -4.66
C ASN A 120 -2.86 -19.86 -4.62
N ASP A 121 -2.32 -20.69 -5.51
CA ASP A 121 -0.88 -20.91 -5.57
C ASP A 121 -0.21 -19.99 -6.58
N ALA A 122 0.60 -19.09 -6.06
CA ALA A 122 1.50 -18.23 -6.81
C ALA A 122 2.96 -18.34 -6.29
N SER A 123 3.31 -19.46 -5.67
CA SER A 123 4.65 -19.74 -5.14
C SER A 123 5.75 -19.54 -6.18
N SER A 124 5.48 -19.87 -7.45
CA SER A 124 6.40 -19.65 -8.57
C SER A 124 6.71 -18.18 -8.86
N GLN A 125 5.95 -17.24 -8.31
CA GLN A 125 6.17 -15.80 -8.41
C GLN A 125 6.84 -15.22 -7.16
N LEU A 126 6.93 -15.99 -6.07
CA LEU A 126 7.43 -15.55 -4.78
C LEU A 126 8.89 -15.96 -4.60
N TYR A 127 9.74 -14.97 -4.34
CA TYR A 127 11.17 -15.15 -4.12
C TYR A 127 11.58 -14.60 -2.77
N TYR A 128 12.58 -15.25 -2.16
CA TYR A 128 13.18 -14.79 -0.93
C TYR A 128 14.70 -14.89 -0.97
N ASN A 129 15.38 -14.06 -0.19
CA ASN A 129 16.81 -14.10 -0.01
C ASN A 129 17.12 -13.87 1.47
N ALA A 130 17.47 -14.95 2.17
CA ALA A 130 17.84 -14.91 3.59
C ALA A 130 19.35 -15.13 3.83
N SER A 131 20.12 -15.51 2.79
CA SER A 131 21.51 -15.89 2.91
C SER A 131 22.43 -15.35 1.79
N GLY A 132 21.96 -14.33 1.09
CA GLY A 132 22.70 -13.70 -0.02
C GLY A 132 22.34 -14.25 -1.41
N THR A 133 21.50 -15.28 -1.50
CA THR A 133 21.06 -15.88 -2.77
C THR A 133 19.55 -15.84 -2.85
N TRP A 134 19.01 -15.44 -4.00
CA TRP A 134 17.59 -15.47 -4.29
C TRP A 134 17.14 -16.92 -4.58
N LEU A 135 16.11 -17.34 -3.87
CA LEU A 135 15.46 -18.62 -4.02
C LEU A 135 13.97 -18.43 -4.26
N ASN A 136 13.37 -19.32 -5.03
CA ASN A 136 11.92 -19.36 -5.19
C ASN A 136 11.26 -20.02 -3.97
N SER A 137 10.08 -19.56 -3.58
CA SER A 137 9.32 -20.18 -2.49
C SER A 137 8.97 -21.61 -2.83
N ILE A 138 9.09 -22.48 -1.84
CA ILE A 138 8.66 -23.89 -1.91
C ILE A 138 7.32 -24.11 -1.20
N ILE A 139 6.70 -23.05 -0.68
CA ILE A 139 5.44 -23.12 0.02
C ILE A 139 4.35 -22.68 -0.94
N ASP A 140 3.41 -23.56 -1.22
CA ASP A 140 2.27 -23.30 -2.10
C ASP A 140 1.36 -22.27 -1.47
N GLY A 141 1.06 -21.19 -2.23
CA GLY A 141 0.22 -20.09 -1.80
C GLY A 141 0.61 -18.76 -2.41
N ALA A 142 -0.10 -17.70 -2.04
CA ALA A 142 0.11 -16.34 -2.49
C ALA A 142 0.25 -15.36 -1.32
N VAL A 143 1.25 -14.49 -1.34
CA VAL A 143 1.34 -13.42 -0.35
C VAL A 143 0.36 -12.29 -0.69
N MET A 144 -0.26 -11.73 0.34
CA MET A 144 -1.20 -10.62 0.21
C MET A 144 -0.44 -9.30 0.02
N MET A 145 0.08 -9.13 -1.20
CA MET A 145 0.85 -7.96 -1.63
C MET A 145 0.50 -7.62 -3.08
N ARG A 146 0.11 -6.37 -3.34
CA ARG A 146 -0.47 -5.93 -4.60
C ARG A 146 0.15 -4.61 -5.08
N PRO A 147 0.70 -4.53 -6.30
CA PRO A 147 1.11 -3.27 -6.88
C PRO A 147 -0.11 -2.46 -7.36
N LEU A 148 -0.14 -1.17 -7.06
CA LEU A 148 -1.19 -0.23 -7.47
C LEU A 148 -0.67 0.69 -8.57
N PHE A 149 -1.38 0.72 -9.68
CA PHE A 149 -1.02 1.48 -10.87
C PHE A 149 -2.07 2.53 -11.23
N GLY A 150 -1.68 3.53 -11.99
CA GLY A 150 -2.54 4.55 -12.55
C GLY A 150 -2.03 5.98 -12.35
N ASP A 151 -2.76 6.95 -12.90
CA ASP A 151 -2.34 8.35 -12.92
C ASP A 151 -2.39 9.02 -11.55
N THR A 152 -3.31 8.61 -10.67
CA THR A 152 -3.46 9.20 -9.34
C THR A 152 -3.98 8.16 -8.35
N ILE A 153 -3.29 7.98 -7.23
CA ILE A 153 -3.82 7.34 -6.04
C ILE A 153 -4.21 8.47 -5.10
N PHE A 154 -5.49 8.60 -4.84
CA PHE A 154 -5.95 9.46 -3.75
C PHE A 154 -5.68 8.68 -2.46
N PRO A 155 -4.80 9.15 -1.56
CA PRO A 155 -4.74 8.57 -0.25
C PRO A 155 -6.17 8.61 0.31
N TYR A 156 -6.62 7.49 0.87
CA TYR A 156 -7.86 7.50 1.65
C TYR A 156 -7.62 8.46 2.81
N VAL A 157 -8.08 9.67 2.66
CA VAL A 157 -8.12 10.64 3.76
C VAL A 157 -9.26 10.17 4.65
N GLY A 158 -8.98 9.15 5.47
CA GLY A 158 -9.81 8.91 6.63
C GLY A 158 -9.82 10.21 7.41
N ILE A 159 -10.99 10.71 7.76
CA ILE A 159 -11.09 11.82 8.70
C ILE A 159 -10.49 11.27 9.99
N ASP A 160 -9.25 11.65 10.27
CA ASP A 160 -8.67 11.44 11.59
C ASP A 160 -9.44 12.38 12.52
N GLU A 161 -10.33 11.82 13.32
CA GLU A 161 -11.16 12.57 14.28
C GLU A 161 -10.31 13.38 15.28
N ASN A 162 -9.00 13.16 15.30
CA ASN A 162 -8.05 13.86 16.16
C ASN A 162 -7.30 15.01 15.46
N GLN A 163 -7.40 15.16 14.14
CA GLN A 163 -6.90 16.36 13.48
C GLN A 163 -7.94 17.48 13.55
N SER A 164 -7.81 18.34 14.53
CA SER A 164 -8.51 19.62 14.52
C SER A 164 -7.93 20.48 13.38
N PHE A 165 -8.58 20.44 12.22
CA PHE A 165 -8.35 21.47 11.22
C PHE A 165 -8.85 22.79 11.79
N VAL A 166 -7.94 23.72 12.04
CA VAL A 166 -8.32 25.11 12.28
C VAL A 166 -8.76 25.67 10.94
N ILE A 167 -10.05 25.51 10.66
CA ILE A 167 -10.68 26.17 9.50
C ILE A 167 -10.84 27.63 9.91
N ASP A 168 -10.13 28.54 9.24
CA ASP A 168 -10.41 29.97 9.40
C ASP A 168 -11.81 30.24 8.84
N GLN A 169 -12.62 30.99 9.58
CA GLN A 169 -13.99 31.34 9.20
C GLN A 169 -14.08 32.06 7.84
N ASN A 170 -12.95 32.49 7.30
CA ASN A 170 -12.86 33.16 6.01
C ASN A 170 -12.61 32.17 4.84
N ASP A 171 -12.36 30.91 5.10
CA ASP A 171 -12.04 29.93 4.05
C ASP A 171 -13.27 29.35 3.36
N PHE A 172 -14.46 29.50 3.95
CA PHE A 172 -15.71 28.95 3.42
C PHE A 172 -16.84 29.96 3.44
N ILE A 173 -17.65 29.92 2.39
CA ILE A 173 -18.91 30.64 2.32
C ILE A 173 -20.05 29.62 2.28
N LEU A 174 -20.97 29.73 3.23
CA LEU A 174 -22.19 28.95 3.30
C LEU A 174 -23.35 29.83 2.79
N PHE A 175 -24.10 29.34 1.81
CA PHE A 175 -25.29 30.02 1.32
C PHE A 175 -26.37 29.06 0.84
N PRO A 176 -27.64 29.39 0.93
CA PRO A 176 -28.16 30.53 1.67
C PRO A 176 -28.02 30.35 3.19
N ASN A 177 -27.92 31.47 3.90
CA ASN A 177 -27.88 31.44 5.37
C ASN A 177 -28.89 32.51 5.87
N PRO A 178 -30.02 32.14 6.54
CA PRO A 178 -30.36 30.78 6.97
C PRO A 178 -30.86 29.87 5.83
N THR A 179 -30.59 28.57 5.96
CA THR A 179 -31.07 27.54 5.02
C THR A 179 -32.29 26.79 5.57
N SER A 180 -33.19 26.38 4.67
CA SER A 180 -34.35 25.55 5.05
C SER A 180 -34.20 24.09 4.66
N ASN A 181 -33.46 23.76 3.59
CA ASN A 181 -33.35 22.41 3.06
C ASN A 181 -31.99 22.08 2.46
N LYS A 182 -31.34 23.06 1.83
CA LYS A 182 -30.09 22.88 1.10
C LYS A 182 -29.17 24.04 1.36
N PHE A 183 -27.90 23.78 1.48
CA PHE A 183 -26.86 24.79 1.51
C PHE A 183 -25.71 24.39 0.58
N TYR A 184 -24.96 25.38 0.17
CA TYR A 184 -23.77 25.20 -0.66
C TYR A 184 -22.56 25.68 0.12
N ILE A 185 -21.46 24.93 -0.01
CA ILE A 185 -20.17 25.32 0.54
C ILE A 185 -19.27 25.67 -0.64
N THR A 186 -18.67 26.84 -0.60
CA THR A 186 -17.62 27.21 -1.54
C THR A 186 -16.37 27.66 -0.78
N THR A 187 -15.19 27.40 -1.34
CA THR A 187 -13.92 27.85 -0.78
C THR A 187 -13.49 29.16 -1.43
N ASN A 188 -12.90 30.04 -0.63
CA ASN A 188 -12.40 31.33 -1.11
C ASN A 188 -11.07 31.27 -1.87
N ASN A 189 -10.51 30.05 -2.08
CA ASN A 189 -9.24 29.88 -2.76
C ASN A 189 -9.38 30.17 -4.26
N GLN A 190 -8.68 31.17 -4.74
CA GLN A 190 -8.67 31.61 -6.16
C GLN A 190 -7.99 30.58 -7.11
N TYR A 191 -7.57 29.43 -6.64
CA TYR A 191 -6.96 28.37 -7.43
C TYR A 191 -7.84 27.12 -7.41
N ASN A 192 -8.59 26.94 -8.46
CA ASN A 192 -9.51 25.86 -8.84
C ASN A 192 -10.97 26.04 -8.45
N GLN A 193 -11.75 26.40 -9.46
CA GLN A 193 -13.22 26.28 -9.46
C GLN A 193 -13.62 24.80 -9.57
N ASN A 194 -13.44 24.02 -8.52
CA ASN A 194 -14.07 22.71 -8.42
C ASN A 194 -15.21 22.82 -7.43
N THR A 195 -16.42 22.76 -7.96
CA THR A 195 -17.64 22.62 -7.17
C THR A 195 -17.56 21.34 -6.36
N ILE A 196 -17.35 21.43 -5.08
CA ILE A 196 -17.45 20.29 -4.15
C ILE A 196 -18.93 19.97 -4.02
N GLY A 197 -19.31 18.72 -4.24
CA GLY A 197 -20.64 18.23 -4.45
C GLY A 197 -21.68 18.57 -3.39
N GLU A 198 -22.96 18.40 -3.76
CA GLU A 198 -24.13 18.54 -2.89
C GLU A 198 -24.01 17.63 -1.66
N ILE A 199 -24.00 18.19 -0.46
CA ILE A 199 -24.17 17.46 0.78
C ILE A 199 -25.64 17.56 1.19
N ASN A 200 -26.36 16.46 1.10
CA ASN A 200 -27.72 16.38 1.64
C ASN A 200 -27.61 16.07 3.14
N VAL A 201 -28.06 17.00 3.98
CA VAL A 201 -28.23 16.78 5.40
C VAL A 201 -29.71 16.58 5.65
N GLU A 202 -30.14 15.39 6.03
CA GLU A 202 -31.46 15.16 6.61
C GLU A 202 -31.40 15.57 8.09
N LEU A 203 -32.28 16.52 8.48
CA LEU A 203 -32.48 16.96 9.86
C LEU A 203 -33.57 16.12 10.54
#